data_10b0c0c7759cd80d02adb98700d8496e
#
_entry.id   10b0c0c7759cd80d02adb98700d8496e
#
_cell.length_a   1.000
_cell.length_b   1.000
_cell.length_c   1.000
_cell.angle_alpha   90.00
_cell.angle_beta   90.00
_cell.angle_gamma   90.00
#
_symmetry.space_group_name_H-M   'P 1'
#
loop_
_entity.id
_entity.type
_entity.pdbx_description
1 polymer ?
#
loop_
_entity_poly.entity_id
_entity_poly.type
_entity_poly.pdbx_seq_one_letter_code
_entity_poly.pdbx_strand_id
1 'polypeptide(L)' 'VSRGLRRFRGDRGVLQTRDGRSLQGVLVGVHNDCVVLAAFRYLDEAQPHDLPGEAVIPMSNVSWFHRLSEGAA' A
#
# COMPACT_ATOMS: atom_id res chain seq x y z
N VAL A 1 -1.21 6.68 -15.16
CA VAL A 1 -1.33 5.48 -14.36
C VAL A 1 -1.02 5.76 -12.90
N SER A 2 0.17 6.27 -12.61
CA SER A 2 0.51 6.57 -11.22
C SER A 2 -0.25 7.78 -10.69
N ARG A 3 -0.84 8.58 -11.56
CA ARG A 3 -1.60 9.75 -11.13
C ARG A 3 -2.77 9.38 -10.24
N GLY A 4 -3.42 8.27 -10.53
CA GLY A 4 -4.56 7.86 -9.74
C GLY A 4 -4.17 7.58 -8.30
N LEU A 5 -3.02 6.99 -8.09
CA LEU A 5 -2.56 6.67 -6.75
C LEU A 5 -2.14 7.90 -5.97
N ARG A 6 -1.61 8.90 -6.65
CA ARG A 6 -1.16 10.12 -5.95
C ARG A 6 -2.28 10.82 -5.23
N ARG A 7 -3.51 10.62 -5.68
CA ARG A 7 -4.68 11.21 -5.05
C ARG A 7 -4.91 10.67 -3.65
N PHE A 8 -4.37 9.50 -3.36
CA PHE A 8 -4.61 8.83 -2.08
C PHE A 8 -3.43 8.97 -1.13
N ARG A 9 -2.51 9.87 -1.42
CA ARG A 9 -1.38 10.11 -0.53
C ARG A 9 -1.88 10.48 0.86
N GLY A 10 -1.36 9.80 1.86
CA GLY A 10 -1.79 9.97 3.23
C GLY A 10 -2.93 9.07 3.64
N ASP A 11 -3.53 8.34 2.72
CA ASP A 11 -4.65 7.47 3.03
C ASP A 11 -4.15 6.07 3.37
N ARG A 12 -4.90 5.42 4.24
CA ARG A 12 -4.64 4.03 4.58
C ARG A 12 -5.33 3.14 3.57
N GLY A 13 -4.66 2.08 3.18
CA GLY A 13 -5.25 1.17 2.21
C GLY A 13 -4.53 -0.16 2.16
N VAL A 14 -5.07 -1.03 1.32
CA VAL A 14 -4.52 -2.35 1.06
C VAL A 14 -4.00 -2.37 -0.37
N LEU A 15 -2.76 -2.77 -0.52
CA LEU A 15 -2.13 -2.89 -1.83
C LEU A 15 -1.92 -4.36 -2.13
N GLN A 16 -2.37 -4.77 -3.31
CA GLN A 16 -2.18 -6.14 -3.79
C GLN A 16 -1.09 -6.12 -4.84
N THR A 17 -0.09 -6.98 -4.67
CA THR A 17 0.97 -7.10 -5.67
C THR A 17 0.60 -8.15 -6.69
N ARG A 18 1.26 -8.10 -7.85
CA ARG A 18 0.98 -9.05 -8.91
C ARG A 18 1.50 -10.44 -8.57
N ASP A 19 2.49 -10.51 -7.68
CA ASP A 19 3.00 -11.82 -7.23
C ASP A 19 2.22 -12.38 -6.05
N GLY A 20 1.08 -11.78 -5.72
CA GLY A 20 0.15 -12.41 -4.78
C GLY A 20 0.30 -11.98 -3.33
N ARG A 21 1.04 -10.92 -3.05
CA ARG A 21 1.17 -10.43 -1.68
C ARG A 21 0.17 -9.31 -1.41
N SER A 22 -0.28 -9.22 -0.19
CA SER A 22 -1.20 -8.17 0.24
C SER A 22 -0.57 -7.40 1.39
N LEU A 23 -0.50 -6.08 1.24
CA LEU A 23 0.07 -5.20 2.26
C LEU A 23 -0.97 -4.16 2.67
N GLN A 24 -1.04 -3.87 3.95
CA GLN A 24 -1.86 -2.77 4.45
C GLN A 24 -0.95 -1.72 5.02
N GLY A 25 -1.19 -0.47 4.68
CA GLY A 25 -0.37 0.61 5.20
C GLY A 25 -0.89 1.96 4.74
N VAL A 26 -0.10 2.98 5.03
CA VAL A 26 -0.42 4.36 4.64
C VAL A 26 0.38 4.70 3.41
N LEU A 27 -0.29 5.19 2.39
CA LEU A 27 0.38 5.57 1.15
C LEU A 27 1.15 6.86 1.38
N VAL A 28 2.46 6.78 1.35
CA VAL A 28 3.31 7.95 1.50
C VAL A 28 3.36 8.74 0.21
N GLY A 29 3.48 8.03 -0.90
CA GLY A 29 3.54 8.68 -2.19
C GLY A 29 4.00 7.73 -3.26
N VAL A 30 4.18 8.29 -4.45
CA VAL A 30 4.68 7.56 -5.61
C VAL A 30 5.93 8.29 -6.08
N HIS A 31 7.05 7.58 -6.09
CA HIS A 31 8.34 8.16 -6.48
C HIS A 31 9.03 7.24 -7.45
N ASN A 32 9.48 7.79 -8.58
CA ASN A 32 10.24 7.02 -9.58
C ASN A 32 9.55 5.71 -9.92
N ASP A 33 8.24 5.77 -10.16
CA ASP A 33 7.43 4.61 -10.51
C ASP A 33 7.41 3.54 -9.42
N CYS A 34 7.61 3.95 -8.18
CA CYS A 34 7.47 3.05 -7.04
C CYS A 34 6.44 3.61 -6.08
N VAL A 35 5.65 2.72 -5.51
CA VAL A 35 4.69 3.07 -4.47
C VAL A 35 5.37 2.87 -3.13
N VAL A 36 5.23 3.85 -2.24
CA VAL A 36 5.84 3.80 -0.91
C VAL A 36 4.74 3.75 0.14
N LEU A 37 4.78 2.70 0.96
CA LEU A 37 3.83 2.52 2.06
C LEU A 37 4.58 2.58 3.39
N ALA A 38 4.00 3.31 4.35
CA ALA A 38 4.54 3.39 5.70
C ALA A 38 3.58 2.68 6.67
N ALA A 39 4.09 2.32 7.83
CA ALA A 39 3.30 1.65 8.87
C ALA A 39 2.58 0.46 8.27
N PHE A 40 3.32 -0.38 7.57
CA PHE A 40 2.72 -1.43 6.76
C PHE A 40 2.81 -2.78 7.45
N ARG A 41 1.94 -3.70 7.00
CA ARG A 41 1.96 -5.08 7.43
C ARG A 41 1.54 -5.95 6.27
N TYR A 42 2.02 -7.19 6.27
CA TYR A 42 1.56 -8.17 5.30
C TYR A 42 0.32 -8.86 5.85
N LEU A 43 -0.76 -8.80 5.08
CA LEU A 43 -2.03 -9.38 5.51
C LEU A 43 -2.06 -10.89 5.30
N ASP A 44 -1.19 -11.41 4.46
CA ASP A 44 -1.18 -12.84 4.15
C ASP A 44 -0.34 -13.63 5.14
N GLU A 45 0.12 -13.02 6.22
CA GLU A 45 0.80 -13.73 7.27
C GLU A 45 -0.20 -14.24 8.32
N ALA A 46 0.17 -15.32 9.01
CA ALA A 46 -0.70 -15.90 10.01
C ALA A 46 -1.01 -14.91 11.11
N GLN A 47 -0.04 -14.09 11.49
CA GLN A 47 -0.22 -13.09 12.54
C GLN A 47 0.34 -11.77 12.01
N PRO A 48 -0.48 -11.01 11.29
CA PRO A 48 -0.01 -9.74 10.74
C PRO A 48 0.42 -8.79 11.85
N HIS A 49 1.52 -8.13 11.64
CA HIS A 49 2.02 -7.12 12.58
C HIS A 49 2.70 -6.03 11.78
N ASP A 50 2.75 -4.84 12.39
CA ASP A 50 3.36 -3.70 11.73
C ASP A 50 4.85 -3.90 11.63
N LEU A 51 5.39 -3.57 10.46
CA LEU A 51 6.81 -3.67 10.19
C LEU A 51 7.41 -2.26 10.21
N PRO A 52 8.65 -2.14 10.69
CA PRO A 52 9.30 -0.83 10.70
C PRO A 52 9.73 -0.42 9.30
N GLY A 53 9.86 0.89 9.11
CA GLY A 53 10.33 1.41 7.84
C GLY A 53 9.23 1.55 6.82
N GLU A 54 9.62 1.57 5.57
CA GLU A 54 8.71 1.78 4.46
C GLU A 54 8.87 0.65 3.46
N ALA A 55 7.74 0.25 2.87
CA ALA A 55 7.75 -0.71 1.79
C ALA A 55 7.76 0.07 0.47
N VAL A 56 8.69 -0.28 -0.41
CA VAL A 56 8.81 0.33 -1.72
C VAL A 56 8.47 -0.72 -2.76
N ILE A 57 7.38 -0.52 -3.48
CA ILE A 57 6.88 -1.50 -4.43
C ILE A 57 6.90 -0.90 -5.82
N PRO A 58 7.58 -1.52 -6.78
CA PRO A 58 7.55 -1.02 -8.16
C PRO A 58 6.13 -0.98 -8.68
N MET A 59 5.79 0.08 -9.41
CA MET A 59 4.45 0.22 -9.96
C MET A 59 4.10 -0.97 -10.86
N SER A 60 5.07 -1.55 -11.52
CA SER A 60 4.84 -2.70 -12.38
C SER A 60 4.40 -3.93 -11.60
N ASN A 61 4.62 -3.95 -10.30
CA ASN A 61 4.21 -5.06 -9.44
C ASN A 61 2.93 -4.75 -8.65
N VAL A 62 2.30 -3.61 -8.92
CA VAL A 62 1.06 -3.24 -8.24
C VAL A 62 -0.11 -3.74 -9.07
N SER A 63 -0.95 -4.56 -8.46
CA SER A 63 -2.18 -5.03 -9.12
C SER A 63 -3.31 -4.04 -8.88
N TRP A 64 -3.54 -3.70 -7.60
CA TRP A 64 -4.56 -2.71 -7.26
C TRP A 64 -4.29 -2.19 -5.86
N PHE A 65 -4.91 -1.06 -5.57
CA PHE A 65 -4.85 -0.42 -4.26
C PHE A 65 -6.27 -0.10 -3.82
N HIS A 66 -6.63 -0.58 -2.64
CA HIS A 66 -7.96 -0.39 -2.08
C HIS A 66 -7.86 0.58 -0.91
N ARG A 67 -8.38 1.79 -1.06
CA ARG A 67 -8.36 2.75 0.02
C ARG A 67 -9.36 2.35 1.09
N LEU A 68 -8.92 2.31 2.33
CA LEU A 68 -9.80 2.01 3.44
C LEU A 68 -10.55 3.27 3.83
N SER A 69 -11.85 3.11 4.06
CA SER A 69 -12.69 4.22 4.43
C SER A 69 -12.61 4.42 5.93
N GLU A 70 -12.00 5.53 6.35
CA GLU A 70 -11.91 5.83 7.77
C GLU A 70 -13.14 6.58 8.20
N GLY A 71 -13.50 6.37 9.47
CA GLY A 71 -14.65 7.06 10.00
C GLY A 71 -15.94 6.61 9.40
N ALA A 72 -15.93 5.49 8.73
CA ALA A 72 -17.13 4.91 8.15
C ALA A 72 -18.07 4.41 9.20
N ALA A 73 -17.65 4.49 10.41
CA ALA A 73 -18.47 4.03 11.52
C ALA A 73 -19.79 4.75 11.56
#